data_21b6a82a05fadceeddc25a4c401c6130
#
_entry.id   21b6a82a05fadceeddc25a4c401c6130
#
_cell.length_a   1.000
_cell.length_b   1.000
_cell.length_c   1.000
_cell.angle_alpha   90.00
_cell.angle_beta   90.00
_cell.angle_gamma   90.00
#
_symmetry.space_group_name_H-M   'P 1'
#
loop_
_entity.id
_entity.type
_entity.pdbx_description
1 polymer ?
#
loop_
_entity_poly.entity_id
_entity_poly.type
_entity_poly.pdbx_seq_one_letter_code
_entity_poly.pdbx_strand_id
1 'polypeptide(L)'
;MSKLNYIKAPIAEEMKEFDVRFKAHLKSNTPLVDRVMNYMVKRKGKQLRPILVLLTAKMLGKVNDSTYVGASLIELMHTATLVHDDVVDDADMRRGFFSINALWKNKVAVLIGDYLLSKVLLLAVDRKQYELLGTVSTAVKSMSEGELLQIEKARKLDITEEVYYEVIQQKTAILLETCCVVGAQSAEASTEVQEQMRMFGRELGLAFQIKDDLFDFEKVNLTGKPSGIDIKEQKMTLPLINALQNTTASKRKQIIRTIKKDHNRPKKVAEVVDFVRNSGGLDYARSKMEGHLQKAADILSNFPKSAERTALEEVIAYTGARKK
;
A
#
# COMPACT_ATOMS: atom_id res chain seq x y z
N MET A 1 2.45 -9.02 24.00
CA MET A 1 2.26 -9.40 22.58
C MET A 1 2.45 -8.16 21.69
N SER A 2 3.04 -8.31 20.49
CA SER A 2 3.07 -7.19 19.55
C SER A 2 1.63 -6.87 19.08
N LYS A 3 1.33 -5.60 18.74
CA LYS A 3 0.02 -5.21 18.19
C LYS A 3 -0.40 -6.09 17.00
N LEU A 4 0.55 -6.46 16.15
CA LEU A 4 0.28 -7.30 14.99
C LEU A 4 -0.14 -8.74 15.37
N ASN A 5 0.39 -9.28 16.46
CA ASN A 5 -0.04 -10.61 16.96
C ASN A 5 -1.47 -10.57 17.49
N TYR A 6 -1.86 -9.47 18.12
CA TYR A 6 -3.24 -9.27 18.56
C TYR A 6 -4.21 -9.20 17.38
N ILE A 7 -3.88 -8.43 16.34
CA ILE A 7 -4.66 -8.35 15.09
C ILE A 7 -4.82 -9.73 14.43
N LYS A 8 -3.78 -10.56 14.45
CA LYS A 8 -3.81 -11.90 13.85
C LYS A 8 -4.52 -12.96 14.69
N ALA A 9 -4.75 -12.71 15.97
CA ALA A 9 -5.28 -13.72 16.89
C ALA A 9 -6.58 -14.39 16.39
N PRO A 10 -7.59 -13.65 15.91
CA PRO A 10 -8.84 -14.27 15.42
C PRO A 10 -8.69 -15.15 14.18
N ILE A 11 -7.60 -14.98 13.42
CA ILE A 11 -7.34 -15.69 12.15
C ILE A 11 -6.01 -16.45 12.19
N ALA A 12 -5.56 -16.87 13.37
CA ALA A 12 -4.22 -17.46 13.52
C ALA A 12 -4.05 -18.76 12.73
N GLU A 13 -5.06 -19.62 12.72
CA GLU A 13 -5.04 -20.89 11.97
C GLU A 13 -5.18 -20.64 10.46
N GLU A 14 -6.06 -19.72 10.06
CA GLU A 14 -6.23 -19.32 8.66
C GLU A 14 -4.94 -18.70 8.09
N MET A 15 -4.19 -17.93 8.88
CA MET A 15 -2.91 -17.41 8.46
C MET A 15 -1.84 -18.49 8.26
N LYS A 16 -1.84 -19.54 9.08
CA LYS A 16 -0.95 -20.69 8.90
C LYS A 16 -1.29 -21.44 7.62
N GLU A 17 -2.57 -21.71 7.40
CA GLU A 17 -3.06 -22.37 6.19
C GLU A 17 -2.77 -21.54 4.94
N PHE A 18 -3.02 -20.23 4.98
CA PHE A 18 -2.64 -19.30 3.91
C PHE A 18 -1.15 -19.41 3.57
N ASP A 19 -0.28 -19.43 4.57
CA ASP A 19 1.16 -19.52 4.36
C ASP A 19 1.59 -20.82 3.68
N VAL A 20 0.95 -21.93 3.99
CA VAL A 20 1.20 -23.23 3.35
C VAL A 20 0.76 -23.17 1.87
N ARG A 21 -0.47 -22.73 1.62
CA ARG A 21 -1.05 -22.63 0.27
C ARG A 21 -0.28 -21.64 -0.60
N PHE A 22 0.04 -20.46 -0.07
CA PHE A 22 0.79 -19.43 -0.78
C PHE A 22 2.18 -19.93 -1.21
N LYS A 23 2.90 -20.61 -0.32
CA LYS A 23 4.19 -21.23 -0.66
C LYS A 23 4.06 -22.27 -1.77
N ALA A 24 2.98 -23.07 -1.77
CA ALA A 24 2.74 -24.05 -2.82
C ALA A 24 2.55 -23.38 -4.20
N HIS A 25 1.84 -22.23 -4.26
CA HIS A 25 1.66 -21.48 -5.49
C HIS A 25 2.95 -20.89 -6.06
N LEU A 26 3.96 -20.62 -5.21
CA LEU A 26 5.24 -20.04 -5.63
C LEU A 26 6.25 -21.07 -6.18
N LYS A 27 6.02 -22.38 -6.00
CA LYS A 27 6.93 -23.41 -6.50
C LYS A 27 7.04 -23.38 -8.03
N SER A 28 8.27 -23.60 -8.53
CA SER A 28 8.58 -23.68 -9.93
C SER A 28 9.60 -24.79 -10.20
N ASN A 29 9.48 -25.42 -11.38
CA ASN A 29 10.46 -26.41 -11.85
C ASN A 29 11.71 -25.74 -12.48
N THR A 30 11.68 -24.42 -12.68
CA THR A 30 12.82 -23.65 -13.21
C THR A 30 13.72 -23.23 -12.04
N PRO A 31 14.98 -23.72 -11.96
CA PRO A 31 15.84 -23.50 -10.80
C PRO A 31 16.08 -22.02 -10.45
N LEU A 32 16.18 -21.13 -11.45
CA LEU A 32 16.35 -19.70 -11.21
C LEU A 32 15.09 -19.09 -10.58
N VAL A 33 13.90 -19.42 -11.11
CA VAL A 33 12.63 -18.93 -10.59
C VAL A 33 12.45 -19.40 -9.14
N ASP A 34 12.67 -20.69 -8.87
CA ASP A 34 12.52 -21.26 -7.52
C ASP A 34 13.48 -20.59 -6.53
N ARG A 35 14.73 -20.29 -6.92
CA ARG A 35 15.70 -19.56 -6.10
C ARG A 35 15.21 -18.15 -5.75
N VAL A 36 14.68 -17.41 -6.74
CA VAL A 36 14.16 -16.06 -6.53
C VAL A 36 12.92 -16.10 -5.65
N MET A 37 11.98 -17.03 -5.88
CA MET A 37 10.78 -17.21 -5.05
C MET A 37 11.16 -17.52 -3.59
N ASN A 38 12.09 -18.42 -3.36
CA ASN A 38 12.59 -18.74 -2.02
C ASN A 38 13.25 -17.52 -1.34
N TYR A 39 13.96 -16.68 -2.11
CA TYR A 39 14.51 -15.43 -1.60
C TYR A 39 13.39 -14.48 -1.13
N MET A 40 12.32 -14.32 -1.90
CA MET A 40 11.19 -13.45 -1.58
C MET A 40 10.39 -13.96 -0.38
N VAL A 41 10.10 -15.26 -0.32
CA VAL A 41 9.35 -15.89 0.78
C VAL A 41 10.06 -15.70 2.14
N LYS A 42 11.39 -15.79 2.18
CA LYS A 42 12.17 -15.58 3.41
C LYS A 42 12.13 -14.15 3.94
N ARG A 43 11.70 -13.18 3.12
CA ARG A 43 11.68 -11.74 3.42
C ARG A 43 10.26 -11.17 3.48
N LYS A 44 9.32 -12.00 3.95
CA LYS A 44 7.93 -11.59 4.12
C LYS A 44 7.82 -10.32 4.96
N GLY A 45 6.95 -9.43 4.53
CA GLY A 45 6.55 -8.27 5.31
C GLY A 45 5.55 -8.64 6.41
N LYS A 46 4.82 -7.65 6.87
CA LYS A 46 3.78 -7.78 7.91
C LYS A 46 2.55 -8.56 7.46
N GLN A 47 2.41 -8.83 6.16
CA GLN A 47 1.30 -9.55 5.52
C GLN A 47 -0.08 -8.90 5.79
N LEU A 48 -0.13 -7.57 5.81
CA LEU A 48 -1.36 -6.84 6.12
C LEU A 48 -2.49 -7.16 5.12
N ARG A 49 -2.16 -7.43 3.86
CA ARG A 49 -3.15 -7.71 2.81
C ARG A 49 -3.90 -9.03 3.03
N PRO A 50 -3.22 -10.18 3.15
CA PRO A 50 -3.93 -11.41 3.50
C PRO A 50 -4.64 -11.32 4.85
N ILE A 51 -4.13 -10.56 5.84
CA ILE A 51 -4.84 -10.31 7.10
C ILE A 51 -6.18 -9.62 6.84
N LEU A 52 -6.21 -8.57 6.02
CA LEU A 52 -7.45 -7.86 5.68
C LEU A 52 -8.45 -8.76 4.96
N VAL A 53 -8.00 -9.56 3.99
CA VAL A 53 -8.87 -10.51 3.27
C VAL A 53 -9.50 -11.50 4.25
N LEU A 54 -8.67 -12.15 5.07
CA LEU A 54 -9.11 -13.19 6.00
C LEU A 54 -10.01 -12.65 7.11
N LEU A 55 -9.67 -11.49 7.69
CA LEU A 55 -10.50 -10.85 8.72
C LEU A 55 -11.85 -10.43 8.16
N THR A 56 -11.87 -9.82 6.96
CA THR A 56 -13.13 -9.42 6.32
C THR A 56 -14.00 -10.63 6.02
N ALA A 57 -13.44 -11.67 5.41
CA ALA A 57 -14.20 -12.89 5.10
C ALA A 57 -14.75 -13.55 6.37
N LYS A 58 -13.95 -13.65 7.44
CA LYS A 58 -14.35 -14.28 8.69
C LYS A 58 -15.38 -13.46 9.47
N MET A 59 -15.29 -12.12 9.42
CA MET A 59 -16.27 -11.22 10.00
C MET A 59 -17.65 -11.34 9.33
N LEU A 60 -17.68 -11.53 8.01
CA LEU A 60 -18.91 -11.57 7.22
C LEU A 60 -19.49 -12.97 7.05
N GLY A 61 -18.72 -14.01 7.35
CA GLY A 61 -19.16 -15.39 7.19
C GLY A 61 -18.08 -16.39 7.54
N LYS A 62 -17.59 -17.15 6.55
CA LYS A 62 -16.57 -18.19 6.74
C LYS A 62 -15.41 -18.00 5.77
N VAL A 63 -14.21 -18.22 6.27
CA VAL A 63 -13.04 -18.40 5.40
C VAL A 63 -13.18 -19.74 4.66
N ASN A 64 -13.03 -19.70 3.35
CA ASN A 64 -13.20 -20.85 2.47
C ASN A 64 -12.09 -20.89 1.40
N ASP A 65 -12.14 -21.83 0.47
CA ASP A 65 -11.15 -21.98 -0.60
C ASP A 65 -11.02 -20.70 -1.46
N SER A 66 -12.15 -20.05 -1.80
CA SER A 66 -12.15 -18.78 -2.55
C SER A 66 -11.43 -17.67 -1.79
N THR A 67 -11.56 -17.62 -0.45
CA THR A 67 -10.86 -16.65 0.39
C THR A 67 -9.34 -16.83 0.32
N TYR A 68 -8.85 -18.08 0.42
CA TYR A 68 -7.41 -18.37 0.30
C TYR A 68 -6.88 -18.08 -1.11
N VAL A 69 -7.66 -18.39 -2.14
CA VAL A 69 -7.32 -18.03 -3.52
C VAL A 69 -7.25 -16.50 -3.65
N GLY A 70 -8.27 -15.77 -3.24
CA GLY A 70 -8.31 -14.31 -3.30
C GLY A 70 -7.14 -13.64 -2.58
N ALA A 71 -6.83 -14.10 -1.35
CA ALA A 71 -5.67 -13.63 -0.61
C ALA A 71 -4.35 -13.91 -1.36
N SER A 72 -4.26 -15.07 -2.02
CA SER A 72 -3.08 -15.45 -2.81
C SER A 72 -2.97 -14.62 -4.08
N LEU A 73 -4.06 -14.35 -4.80
CA LEU A 73 -4.09 -13.48 -5.99
C LEU A 73 -3.55 -12.10 -5.65
N ILE A 74 -4.05 -11.50 -4.55
CA ILE A 74 -3.61 -10.16 -4.09
C ILE A 74 -2.13 -10.15 -3.72
N GLU A 75 -1.65 -11.13 -2.95
CA GLU A 75 -0.26 -11.14 -2.49
C GLU A 75 0.72 -11.45 -3.64
N LEU A 76 0.35 -12.33 -4.60
CA LEU A 76 1.12 -12.57 -5.82
C LEU A 76 1.20 -11.31 -6.69
N MET A 77 0.05 -10.69 -6.95
CA MET A 77 -0.04 -9.46 -7.73
C MET A 77 0.79 -8.34 -7.10
N HIS A 78 0.58 -8.08 -5.79
CA HIS A 78 1.36 -7.07 -5.09
C HIS A 78 2.87 -7.37 -5.12
N THR A 79 3.25 -8.62 -5.02
CA THR A 79 4.66 -9.02 -5.11
C THR A 79 5.21 -8.74 -6.50
N ALA A 80 4.44 -9.01 -7.56
CA ALA A 80 4.81 -8.68 -8.94
C ALA A 80 4.99 -7.18 -9.15
N THR A 81 4.03 -6.37 -8.68
CA THR A 81 4.14 -4.90 -8.81
C THR A 81 5.35 -4.37 -8.06
N LEU A 82 5.64 -4.86 -6.83
CA LEU A 82 6.85 -4.46 -6.11
C LEU A 82 8.15 -4.79 -6.85
N VAL A 83 8.21 -5.92 -7.56
CA VAL A 83 9.39 -6.30 -8.34
C VAL A 83 9.55 -5.40 -9.56
N HIS A 84 8.46 -5.04 -10.24
CA HIS A 84 8.46 -4.08 -11.34
C HIS A 84 8.80 -2.67 -10.86
N ASP A 85 8.24 -2.22 -9.74
CA ASP A 85 8.54 -0.91 -9.14
C ASP A 85 10.03 -0.78 -8.80
N ASP A 86 10.67 -1.84 -8.26
CA ASP A 86 12.10 -1.83 -7.98
C ASP A 86 12.95 -1.59 -9.24
N VAL A 87 12.46 -2.01 -10.42
CA VAL A 87 13.12 -1.73 -11.72
C VAL A 87 12.85 -0.31 -12.18
N VAL A 88 11.61 0.17 -12.05
CA VAL A 88 11.19 1.52 -12.46
C VAL A 88 11.88 2.59 -11.61
N ASP A 89 11.99 2.35 -10.29
CA ASP A 89 12.59 3.27 -9.32
C ASP A 89 14.13 3.11 -9.23
N ASP A 90 14.73 2.17 -9.99
CA ASP A 90 16.16 1.80 -9.89
C ASP A 90 16.59 1.51 -8.44
N ALA A 91 15.75 0.84 -7.69
CA ALA A 91 15.90 0.65 -6.25
C ALA A 91 16.82 -0.53 -5.92
N ASP A 92 17.95 -0.27 -5.27
CA ASP A 92 18.87 -1.31 -4.81
C ASP A 92 18.40 -2.07 -3.59
N MET A 93 17.58 -1.44 -2.74
CA MET A 93 17.20 -1.98 -1.45
C MET A 93 15.70 -1.91 -1.21
N ARG A 94 15.12 -3.02 -0.69
CA ARG A 94 13.73 -3.10 -0.25
C ARG A 94 13.64 -3.77 1.13
N ARG A 95 12.99 -3.10 2.09
CA ARG A 95 12.82 -3.61 3.47
C ARG A 95 14.13 -4.02 4.15
N GLY A 96 15.23 -3.30 3.86
CA GLY A 96 16.55 -3.60 4.44
C GLY A 96 17.30 -4.74 3.75
N PHE A 97 16.79 -5.29 2.65
CA PHE A 97 17.44 -6.33 1.85
C PHE A 97 17.66 -5.83 0.42
N PHE A 98 18.58 -6.45 -0.30
CA PHE A 98 18.76 -6.17 -1.73
C PHE A 98 17.48 -6.48 -2.51
N SER A 99 17.13 -5.61 -3.46
CA SER A 99 16.03 -5.84 -4.39
C SER A 99 16.35 -6.99 -5.35
N ILE A 100 15.33 -7.51 -6.04
CA ILE A 100 15.54 -8.52 -7.08
C ILE A 100 16.39 -7.93 -8.22
N ASN A 101 16.14 -6.68 -8.57
CA ASN A 101 16.89 -5.93 -9.55
C ASN A 101 18.39 -5.84 -9.19
N ALA A 102 18.73 -5.50 -7.95
CA ALA A 102 20.11 -5.42 -7.49
C ALA A 102 20.86 -6.76 -7.57
N LEU A 103 20.18 -7.88 -7.22
CA LEU A 103 20.81 -9.21 -7.20
C LEU A 103 20.86 -9.91 -8.55
N TRP A 104 19.78 -9.81 -9.34
CA TRP A 104 19.64 -10.58 -10.60
C TRP A 104 19.50 -9.71 -11.85
N LYS A 105 19.57 -8.38 -11.71
CA LYS A 105 19.48 -7.39 -12.78
C LYS A 105 18.05 -7.23 -13.35
N ASN A 106 17.82 -6.11 -14.04
CA ASN A 106 16.53 -5.67 -14.57
C ASN A 106 15.82 -6.76 -15.39
N LYS A 107 16.55 -7.45 -16.26
CA LYS A 107 15.98 -8.50 -17.14
C LYS A 107 15.33 -9.62 -16.33
N VAL A 108 15.99 -10.09 -15.26
CA VAL A 108 15.42 -11.15 -14.41
C VAL A 108 14.26 -10.61 -13.59
N ALA A 109 14.39 -9.39 -13.05
CA ALA A 109 13.32 -8.78 -12.26
C ALA A 109 12.03 -8.63 -13.08
N VAL A 110 12.10 -8.09 -14.30
CA VAL A 110 10.94 -7.97 -15.20
C VAL A 110 10.29 -9.34 -15.46
N LEU A 111 11.09 -10.34 -15.86
CA LEU A 111 10.58 -11.69 -16.13
C LEU A 111 9.99 -12.38 -14.90
N ILE A 112 10.49 -12.10 -13.71
CA ILE A 112 9.93 -12.61 -12.45
C ILE A 112 8.58 -11.94 -12.16
N GLY A 113 8.45 -10.63 -12.38
CA GLY A 113 7.18 -9.93 -12.26
C GLY A 113 6.14 -10.51 -13.22
N ASP A 114 6.49 -10.70 -14.48
CA ASP A 114 5.61 -11.32 -15.50
C ASP A 114 5.21 -12.76 -15.12
N TYR A 115 6.16 -13.55 -14.60
CA TYR A 115 5.89 -14.89 -14.10
C TYR A 115 4.87 -14.87 -12.95
N LEU A 116 5.00 -13.94 -11.99
CA LEU A 116 4.05 -13.80 -10.90
C LEU A 116 2.66 -13.37 -11.38
N LEU A 117 2.58 -12.44 -12.34
CA LEU A 117 1.32 -12.05 -12.97
C LEU A 117 0.66 -13.22 -13.71
N SER A 118 1.45 -14.04 -14.44
CA SER A 118 0.92 -15.25 -15.07
C SER A 118 0.38 -16.26 -14.05
N LYS A 119 1.03 -16.38 -12.88
CA LYS A 119 0.51 -17.21 -11.76
C LYS A 119 -0.81 -16.70 -11.22
N VAL A 120 -1.02 -15.37 -11.13
CA VAL A 120 -2.32 -14.79 -10.74
C VAL A 120 -3.41 -15.26 -11.72
N LEU A 121 -3.16 -15.11 -13.02
CA LEU A 121 -4.14 -15.50 -14.05
C LEU A 121 -4.46 -17.01 -13.98
N LEU A 122 -3.43 -17.87 -13.99
CA LEU A 122 -3.59 -19.31 -13.94
C LEU A 122 -4.32 -19.77 -12.67
N LEU A 123 -3.93 -19.25 -11.49
CA LEU A 123 -4.57 -19.61 -10.22
C LEU A 123 -6.05 -19.27 -10.23
N ALA A 124 -6.43 -18.10 -10.73
CA ALA A 124 -7.83 -17.69 -10.80
C ALA A 124 -8.64 -18.55 -11.79
N VAL A 125 -8.07 -18.84 -12.97
CA VAL A 125 -8.73 -19.67 -14.01
C VAL A 125 -8.87 -21.12 -13.55
N ASP A 126 -7.81 -21.74 -13.02
CA ASP A 126 -7.80 -23.13 -12.54
C ASP A 126 -8.80 -23.34 -11.39
N ARG A 127 -9.00 -22.33 -10.56
CA ARG A 127 -9.95 -22.34 -9.43
C ARG A 127 -11.31 -21.73 -9.77
N LYS A 128 -11.54 -21.36 -11.04
CA LYS A 128 -12.79 -20.74 -11.53
C LYS A 128 -13.21 -19.48 -10.75
N GLN A 129 -12.24 -18.70 -10.26
CA GLN A 129 -12.46 -17.50 -9.46
C GLN A 129 -12.46 -16.24 -10.37
N TYR A 130 -13.36 -16.22 -11.36
CA TYR A 130 -13.38 -15.17 -12.39
C TYR A 130 -13.79 -13.79 -11.84
N GLU A 131 -14.70 -13.76 -10.87
CA GLU A 131 -15.13 -12.51 -10.21
C GLU A 131 -13.96 -11.91 -9.42
N LEU A 132 -13.27 -12.71 -8.62
CA LEU A 132 -12.09 -12.27 -7.88
C LEU A 132 -10.98 -11.81 -8.83
N LEU A 133 -10.78 -12.49 -9.95
CA LEU A 133 -9.83 -12.08 -10.99
C LEU A 133 -10.20 -10.71 -11.56
N GLY A 134 -11.48 -10.47 -11.86
CA GLY A 134 -11.99 -9.18 -12.34
C GLY A 134 -11.68 -8.06 -11.35
N THR A 135 -11.96 -8.28 -10.07
CA THR A 135 -11.71 -7.32 -8.98
C THR A 135 -10.21 -7.00 -8.86
N VAL A 136 -9.35 -8.03 -8.83
CA VAL A 136 -7.89 -7.86 -8.74
C VAL A 136 -7.32 -7.18 -10.00
N SER A 137 -7.79 -7.56 -11.20
CA SER A 137 -7.33 -6.96 -12.47
C SER A 137 -7.69 -5.48 -12.56
N THR A 138 -8.87 -5.09 -12.08
CA THR A 138 -9.29 -3.68 -11.99
C THR A 138 -8.35 -2.88 -11.07
N ALA A 139 -7.94 -3.47 -9.95
CA ALA A 139 -6.98 -2.83 -9.06
C ALA A 139 -5.61 -2.64 -9.72
N VAL A 140 -5.10 -3.65 -10.44
CA VAL A 140 -3.81 -3.54 -11.18
C VAL A 140 -3.86 -2.42 -12.20
N LYS A 141 -4.95 -2.36 -12.99
CA LYS A 141 -5.15 -1.29 -13.97
C LYS A 141 -5.10 0.08 -13.28
N SER A 142 -5.89 0.25 -12.20
CA SER A 142 -5.94 1.50 -11.45
C SER A 142 -4.58 1.88 -10.88
N MET A 143 -3.81 0.93 -10.31
CA MET A 143 -2.47 1.18 -9.77
C MET A 143 -1.51 1.68 -10.87
N SER A 144 -1.54 1.08 -12.06
CA SER A 144 -0.71 1.50 -13.18
C SER A 144 -1.09 2.88 -13.70
N GLU A 145 -2.39 3.18 -13.81
CA GLU A 145 -2.90 4.51 -14.19
C GLU A 145 -2.50 5.58 -13.15
N GLY A 146 -2.59 5.26 -11.85
CA GLY A 146 -2.17 6.15 -10.77
C GLY A 146 -0.66 6.45 -10.77
N GLU A 147 0.18 5.45 -11.09
CA GLU A 147 1.62 5.65 -11.23
C GLU A 147 1.95 6.56 -12.42
N LEU A 148 1.33 6.32 -13.57
CA LEU A 148 1.50 7.15 -14.76
C LEU A 148 1.03 8.59 -14.53
N LEU A 149 -0.11 8.77 -13.84
CA LEU A 149 -0.62 10.08 -13.45
C LEU A 149 0.37 10.79 -12.52
N GLN A 150 0.92 10.09 -11.53
CA GLN A 150 1.94 10.65 -10.63
C GLN A 150 3.17 11.12 -11.41
N ILE A 151 3.69 10.32 -12.35
CA ILE A 151 4.85 10.67 -13.19
C ILE A 151 4.53 11.89 -14.05
N GLU A 152 3.36 11.96 -14.66
CA GLU A 152 2.94 13.12 -15.48
C GLU A 152 2.88 14.40 -14.63
N LYS A 153 2.26 14.33 -13.46
CA LYS A 153 2.05 15.49 -12.58
C LYS A 153 3.32 15.93 -11.86
N ALA A 154 4.20 15.00 -11.49
CA ALA A 154 5.49 15.33 -10.88
C ALA A 154 6.34 16.26 -11.76
N ARG A 155 6.28 16.11 -13.09
CA ARG A 155 7.01 16.97 -14.03
C ARG A 155 6.60 18.46 -13.95
N LYS A 156 5.34 18.75 -13.62
CA LYS A 156 4.78 20.11 -13.59
C LYS A 156 4.93 20.77 -12.21
N LEU A 157 4.96 20.00 -11.13
CA LEU A 157 4.93 20.46 -9.74
C LEU A 157 3.76 21.42 -9.43
N ASP A 158 2.62 21.21 -10.08
CA ASP A 158 1.37 21.97 -9.92
C ASP A 158 0.22 21.12 -9.38
N ILE A 159 0.55 20.07 -8.61
CA ILE A 159 -0.42 19.12 -8.06
C ILE A 159 -1.33 19.84 -7.06
N THR A 160 -2.63 19.79 -7.32
CA THR A 160 -3.66 20.21 -6.36
C THR A 160 -3.95 19.11 -5.34
N GLU A 161 -4.67 19.43 -4.27
CA GLU A 161 -5.06 18.44 -3.27
C GLU A 161 -5.97 17.35 -3.89
N GLU A 162 -6.86 17.71 -4.83
CA GLU A 162 -7.73 16.77 -5.53
C GLU A 162 -6.93 15.76 -6.35
N VAL A 163 -5.94 16.22 -7.11
CA VAL A 163 -5.04 15.35 -7.88
C VAL A 163 -4.19 14.47 -6.97
N TYR A 164 -3.74 14.99 -5.83
CA TYR A 164 -3.04 14.19 -4.82
C TYR A 164 -3.93 13.03 -4.33
N TYR A 165 -5.19 13.31 -3.96
CA TYR A 165 -6.12 12.26 -3.54
C TYR A 165 -6.41 11.25 -4.65
N GLU A 166 -6.54 11.68 -5.89
CA GLU A 166 -6.70 10.78 -7.04
C GLU A 166 -5.50 9.83 -7.16
N VAL A 167 -4.28 10.35 -7.10
CA VAL A 167 -3.05 9.55 -7.18
C VAL A 167 -2.97 8.54 -6.04
N ILE A 168 -3.14 8.96 -4.78
CA ILE A 168 -3.02 8.02 -3.65
C ILE A 168 -4.17 7.02 -3.57
N GLN A 169 -5.35 7.38 -4.07
CA GLN A 169 -6.48 6.47 -4.23
C GLN A 169 -6.13 5.35 -5.21
N GLN A 170 -5.67 5.71 -6.41
CA GLN A 170 -5.39 4.76 -7.47
C GLN A 170 -4.12 3.93 -7.19
N LYS A 171 -3.05 4.54 -6.67
CA LYS A 171 -1.78 3.87 -6.46
C LYS A 171 -1.75 3.00 -5.20
N THR A 172 -2.32 3.47 -4.09
CA THR A 172 -2.15 2.84 -2.78
C THR A 172 -3.46 2.35 -2.17
N ALA A 173 -4.50 3.21 -2.09
CA ALA A 173 -5.72 2.87 -1.38
C ALA A 173 -6.49 1.76 -2.08
N ILE A 174 -6.49 1.72 -3.41
CA ILE A 174 -7.17 0.69 -4.22
C ILE A 174 -6.77 -0.74 -3.81
N LEU A 175 -5.54 -0.96 -3.38
CA LEU A 175 -5.09 -2.29 -3.00
C LEU A 175 -5.68 -2.75 -1.64
N LEU A 176 -5.81 -1.85 -0.66
CA LEU A 176 -6.47 -2.17 0.61
C LEU A 176 -7.98 -2.29 0.42
N GLU A 177 -8.57 -1.44 -0.42
CA GLU A 177 -9.94 -1.54 -0.89
C GLU A 177 -10.21 -2.93 -1.49
N THR A 178 -9.37 -3.37 -2.42
CA THR A 178 -9.46 -4.69 -3.07
C THR A 178 -9.35 -5.83 -2.07
N CYS A 179 -8.49 -5.73 -1.04
CA CYS A 179 -8.41 -6.75 0.00
C CYS A 179 -9.75 -6.94 0.73
N CYS A 180 -10.40 -5.85 1.09
CA CYS A 180 -11.68 -5.89 1.80
C CYS A 180 -12.81 -6.37 0.89
N VAL A 181 -12.84 -5.95 -0.38
CA VAL A 181 -13.82 -6.42 -1.37
C VAL A 181 -13.67 -7.91 -1.64
N VAL A 182 -12.45 -8.39 -1.90
CA VAL A 182 -12.17 -9.81 -2.14
C VAL A 182 -12.53 -10.66 -0.92
N GLY A 183 -12.27 -10.17 0.29
CA GLY A 183 -12.72 -10.83 1.52
C GLY A 183 -14.25 -10.96 1.57
N ALA A 184 -14.98 -9.89 1.26
CA ALA A 184 -16.45 -9.88 1.24
C ALA A 184 -17.03 -10.75 0.12
N GLN A 185 -16.50 -10.67 -1.11
CA GLN A 185 -16.88 -11.53 -2.24
C GLN A 185 -16.69 -13.01 -1.93
N SER A 186 -15.54 -13.37 -1.36
CA SER A 186 -15.25 -14.77 -1.02
C SER A 186 -16.16 -15.33 0.09
N ALA A 187 -16.74 -14.48 0.91
CA ALA A 187 -17.75 -14.83 1.93
C ALA A 187 -19.18 -14.73 1.40
N GLU A 188 -19.38 -14.53 0.08
CA GLU A 188 -20.69 -14.42 -0.58
C GLU A 188 -21.57 -13.30 0.03
N ALA A 189 -20.95 -12.20 0.49
CA ALA A 189 -21.66 -11.06 1.05
C ALA A 189 -22.48 -10.33 -0.02
N SER A 190 -23.59 -9.69 0.40
CA SER A 190 -24.41 -8.89 -0.53
C SER A 190 -23.62 -7.73 -1.15
N THR A 191 -24.08 -7.21 -2.29
CA THR A 191 -23.46 -6.09 -2.99
C THR A 191 -23.31 -4.86 -2.08
N GLU A 192 -24.31 -4.61 -1.22
CA GLU A 192 -24.30 -3.49 -0.27
C GLU A 192 -23.18 -3.66 0.77
N VAL A 193 -22.99 -4.89 1.27
CA VAL A 193 -21.93 -5.21 2.22
C VAL A 193 -20.56 -5.14 1.53
N GLN A 194 -20.44 -5.63 0.30
CA GLN A 194 -19.22 -5.49 -0.49
C GLN A 194 -18.85 -4.01 -0.67
N GLU A 195 -19.84 -3.13 -0.94
CA GLU A 195 -19.59 -1.69 -1.09
C GLU A 195 -19.18 -1.03 0.24
N GLN A 196 -19.78 -1.42 1.36
CA GLN A 196 -19.33 -0.95 2.68
C GLN A 196 -17.88 -1.36 2.95
N MET A 197 -17.49 -2.59 2.62
CA MET A 197 -16.11 -3.06 2.76
C MET A 197 -15.16 -2.36 1.77
N ARG A 198 -15.64 -2.01 0.58
CA ARG A 198 -14.91 -1.17 -0.37
C ARG A 198 -14.58 0.19 0.24
N MET A 199 -15.60 0.87 0.78
CA MET A 199 -15.43 2.17 1.42
C MET A 199 -14.49 2.08 2.63
N PHE A 200 -14.64 1.06 3.47
CA PHE A 200 -13.73 0.82 4.60
C PHE A 200 -12.27 0.68 4.15
N GLY A 201 -12.01 -0.16 3.15
CA GLY A 201 -10.66 -0.38 2.61
C GLY A 201 -10.07 0.89 1.99
N ARG A 202 -10.90 1.69 1.31
CA ARG A 202 -10.53 3.00 0.73
C ARG A 202 -10.09 3.98 1.81
N GLU A 203 -10.91 4.20 2.82
CA GLU A 203 -10.62 5.15 3.90
C GLU A 203 -9.36 4.73 4.67
N LEU A 204 -9.21 3.44 4.97
CA LEU A 204 -8.00 2.89 5.57
C LEU A 204 -6.76 3.10 4.70
N GLY A 205 -6.90 2.91 3.38
CA GLY A 205 -5.81 3.06 2.42
C GLY A 205 -5.35 4.50 2.25
N LEU A 206 -6.28 5.46 2.21
CA LEU A 206 -5.98 6.88 2.18
C LEU A 206 -5.23 7.31 3.46
N ALA A 207 -5.74 6.91 4.62
CA ALA A 207 -5.06 7.19 5.90
C ALA A 207 -3.66 6.57 5.94
N PHE A 208 -3.51 5.35 5.40
CA PHE A 208 -2.24 4.65 5.32
C PHE A 208 -1.21 5.44 4.50
N GLN A 209 -1.58 5.96 3.33
CA GLN A 209 -0.67 6.72 2.49
C GLN A 209 -0.34 8.08 3.11
N ILE A 210 -1.33 8.82 3.62
CA ILE A 210 -1.08 10.10 4.30
C ILE A 210 -0.11 9.91 5.48
N LYS A 211 -0.24 8.79 6.21
CA LYS A 211 0.71 8.46 7.29
C LYS A 211 2.13 8.22 6.78
N ASP A 212 2.28 7.55 5.62
CA ASP A 212 3.61 7.36 5.01
C ASP A 212 4.24 8.69 4.60
N ASP A 213 3.46 9.59 4.01
CA ASP A 213 3.90 10.92 3.61
C ASP A 213 4.34 11.77 4.81
N LEU A 214 3.64 11.66 5.96
CA LEU A 214 4.03 12.32 7.21
C LEU A 214 5.40 11.85 7.72
N PHE A 215 5.76 10.58 7.54
CA PHE A 215 7.06 10.07 7.97
C PHE A 215 8.24 10.73 7.27
N ASP A 216 8.07 11.21 6.04
CA ASP A 216 9.14 11.86 5.31
C ASP A 216 9.56 13.20 5.92
N PHE A 217 8.70 13.80 6.74
CA PHE A 217 8.94 15.06 7.43
C PHE A 217 9.31 14.90 8.93
N GLU A 218 9.33 13.71 9.51
CA GLU A 218 9.68 13.51 10.92
C GLU A 218 11.18 13.78 11.19
N LYS A 219 11.49 14.41 12.34
CA LYS A 219 12.85 14.87 12.69
C LYS A 219 13.86 13.74 12.93
N VAL A 220 13.40 12.57 13.34
CA VAL A 220 14.24 11.40 13.63
C VAL A 220 13.54 10.18 13.10
N ASN A 221 14.03 9.68 12.00
CA ASN A 221 13.71 8.32 11.62
C ASN A 221 14.49 7.38 12.53
N LEU A 222 13.82 6.70 13.45
CA LEU A 222 14.38 5.59 14.26
C LEU A 222 15.08 4.52 13.40
N THR A 223 14.85 4.55 12.09
CA THR A 223 15.42 3.66 11.08
C THR A 223 16.69 4.22 10.41
N GLY A 224 17.16 5.44 10.78
CA GLY A 224 18.35 6.05 10.19
C GLY A 224 18.18 6.52 8.73
N LYS A 225 16.96 6.49 8.14
CA LYS A 225 16.73 7.03 6.80
C LYS A 225 16.67 8.55 6.84
N PRO A 226 17.32 9.26 5.88
CA PRO A 226 17.23 10.72 5.78
C PRO A 226 15.76 11.12 5.52
N SER A 227 15.32 12.22 6.15
CA SER A 227 14.04 12.87 5.82
C SER A 227 14.14 13.59 4.47
N GLY A 228 12.98 13.78 3.79
CA GLY A 228 12.93 14.53 2.52
C GLY A 228 13.22 13.64 1.30
N ILE A 229 12.94 12.34 1.36
CA ILE A 229 13.05 11.45 0.19
C ILE A 229 12.02 11.87 -0.87
N ASP A 230 10.77 12.14 -0.46
CA ASP A 230 9.72 12.60 -1.38
C ASP A 230 10.08 13.91 -2.08
N ILE A 231 10.78 14.81 -1.36
CA ILE A 231 11.29 16.06 -1.96
C ILE A 231 12.36 15.77 -3.02
N LYS A 232 13.27 14.81 -2.76
CA LYS A 232 14.29 14.39 -3.75
C LYS A 232 13.66 13.75 -4.98
N GLU A 233 12.59 13.00 -4.81
CA GLU A 233 11.83 12.36 -5.88
C GLU A 233 10.81 13.32 -6.53
N GLN A 234 10.80 14.59 -6.11
CA GLN A 234 9.89 15.63 -6.61
C GLN A 234 8.40 15.30 -6.43
N LYS A 235 8.07 14.48 -5.42
CA LYS A 235 6.70 14.13 -5.07
C LYS A 235 6.06 15.27 -4.27
N MET A 236 4.89 15.68 -4.72
CA MET A 236 4.06 16.69 -4.05
C MET A 236 3.10 15.99 -3.10
N THR A 237 3.51 15.84 -1.83
CA THR A 237 2.70 15.19 -0.80
C THR A 237 1.79 16.18 -0.07
N LEU A 238 0.76 15.69 0.60
CA LEU A 238 -0.27 16.53 1.24
C LEU A 238 0.29 17.62 2.18
N PRO A 239 1.29 17.33 3.05
CA PRO A 239 1.91 18.37 3.87
C PRO A 239 2.52 19.50 3.07
N LEU A 240 3.22 19.17 1.97
CA LEU A 240 3.86 20.16 1.11
C LEU A 240 2.83 20.96 0.32
N ILE A 241 1.80 20.32 -0.22
CA ILE A 241 0.71 20.99 -0.96
C ILE A 241 0.05 22.05 -0.07
N ASN A 242 -0.35 21.66 1.14
CA ASN A 242 -0.98 22.59 2.09
C ASN A 242 -0.03 23.73 2.48
N ALA A 243 1.23 23.45 2.75
CA ALA A 243 2.24 24.47 3.06
C ALA A 243 2.39 25.50 1.91
N LEU A 244 2.36 25.04 0.65
CA LEU A 244 2.46 25.90 -0.52
C LEU A 244 1.19 26.72 -0.78
N GLN A 245 0.02 26.20 -0.42
CA GLN A 245 -1.25 26.93 -0.53
C GLN A 245 -1.34 28.08 0.48
N ASN A 246 -0.78 27.88 1.68
CA ASN A 246 -0.86 28.82 2.80
C ASN A 246 0.38 29.71 2.95
N THR A 247 1.11 29.99 1.86
CA THR A 247 2.29 30.87 1.89
C THR A 247 2.22 31.97 0.83
N THR A 248 3.12 32.95 0.91
CA THR A 248 3.17 34.03 -0.09
C THR A 248 3.60 33.52 -1.47
N ALA A 249 3.14 34.19 -2.54
CA ALA A 249 3.49 33.83 -3.91
C ALA A 249 5.01 33.81 -4.15
N SER A 250 5.76 34.71 -3.51
CA SER A 250 7.22 34.76 -3.58
C SER A 250 7.85 33.50 -2.96
N LYS A 251 7.43 33.14 -1.74
CA LYS A 251 7.94 31.96 -1.04
C LYS A 251 7.57 30.67 -1.78
N ARG A 252 6.34 30.57 -2.27
CA ARG A 252 5.88 29.43 -3.10
C ARG A 252 6.79 29.24 -4.33
N LYS A 253 7.07 30.32 -5.08
CA LYS A 253 7.98 30.26 -6.23
C LYS A 253 9.38 29.82 -5.84
N GLN A 254 9.90 30.32 -4.71
CA GLN A 254 11.21 29.92 -4.18
C GLN A 254 11.26 28.41 -3.88
N ILE A 255 10.29 27.88 -3.14
CA ILE A 255 10.24 26.45 -2.77
C ILE A 255 10.11 25.57 -4.00
N ILE A 256 9.18 25.88 -4.92
CA ILE A 256 9.02 25.13 -6.18
C ILE A 256 10.32 25.15 -7.01
N ARG A 257 11.00 26.30 -7.09
CA ARG A 257 12.31 26.38 -7.78
C ARG A 257 13.35 25.47 -7.11
N THR A 258 13.39 25.44 -5.78
CA THR A 258 14.30 24.56 -5.02
C THR A 258 14.03 23.10 -5.34
N ILE A 259 12.75 22.66 -5.32
CA ILE A 259 12.38 21.29 -5.66
C ILE A 259 12.75 20.95 -7.11
N LYS A 260 12.52 21.87 -8.06
CA LYS A 260 12.86 21.66 -9.49
C LYS A 260 14.35 21.53 -9.77
N LYS A 261 15.19 22.37 -9.13
CA LYS A 261 16.59 22.56 -9.53
C LYS A 261 17.61 22.00 -8.54
N ASP A 262 17.24 21.93 -7.25
CA ASP A 262 18.17 21.68 -6.15
C ASP A 262 17.75 20.49 -5.27
N HIS A 263 16.80 19.65 -5.73
CA HIS A 263 16.26 18.50 -4.99
C HIS A 263 17.32 17.46 -4.59
N ASN A 264 18.46 17.42 -5.30
CA ASN A 264 19.58 16.53 -4.98
C ASN A 264 20.57 17.13 -3.96
N ARG A 265 20.38 18.41 -3.53
CA ARG A 265 21.25 19.08 -2.56
C ARG A 265 20.71 18.92 -1.14
N PRO A 266 21.38 18.18 -0.23
CA PRO A 266 20.84 17.87 1.10
C PRO A 266 20.41 19.11 1.90
N LYS A 267 21.20 20.19 1.85
CA LYS A 267 20.88 21.47 2.54
C LYS A 267 19.58 22.09 2.00
N LYS A 268 19.35 22.02 0.69
CA LYS A 268 18.15 22.57 0.05
C LYS A 268 16.91 21.72 0.35
N VAL A 269 17.06 20.42 0.38
CA VAL A 269 16.00 19.49 0.84
C VAL A 269 15.63 19.81 2.28
N ALA A 270 16.61 19.98 3.18
CA ALA A 270 16.36 20.34 4.58
C ALA A 270 15.60 21.68 4.71
N GLU A 271 15.94 22.72 3.90
CA GLU A 271 15.20 23.99 3.87
C GLU A 271 13.72 23.81 3.51
N VAL A 272 13.40 22.90 2.56
CA VAL A 272 12.01 22.59 2.19
C VAL A 272 11.30 21.82 3.30
N VAL A 273 11.96 20.83 3.90
CA VAL A 273 11.42 20.06 5.02
C VAL A 273 11.10 20.99 6.21
N ASP A 274 12.02 21.89 6.57
CA ASP A 274 11.80 22.85 7.66
C ASP A 274 10.70 23.86 7.33
N PHE A 275 10.58 24.29 6.07
CA PHE A 275 9.45 25.11 5.64
C PHE A 275 8.11 24.39 5.87
N VAL A 276 7.98 23.13 5.44
CA VAL A 276 6.74 22.34 5.64
C VAL A 276 6.43 22.15 7.12
N ARG A 277 7.43 21.85 7.95
CA ARG A 277 7.27 21.67 9.40
C ARG A 277 6.74 22.92 10.10
N ASN A 278 7.16 24.11 9.65
CA ASN A 278 6.82 25.38 10.29
C ASN A 278 5.58 26.06 9.68
N SER A 279 4.92 25.45 8.67
CA SER A 279 3.79 26.05 7.94
C SER A 279 2.42 25.52 8.34
N GLY A 280 2.31 24.58 9.32
CA GLY A 280 1.06 23.91 9.66
C GLY A 280 0.67 22.77 8.72
N GLY A 281 1.44 22.50 7.65
CA GLY A 281 1.14 21.44 6.68
C GLY A 281 1.09 20.03 7.28
N LEU A 282 1.93 19.78 8.31
CA LEU A 282 1.91 18.48 9.02
C LEU A 282 0.62 18.29 9.83
N ASP A 283 0.17 19.32 10.54
CA ASP A 283 -1.03 19.25 11.38
C ASP A 283 -2.27 19.09 10.51
N TYR A 284 -2.31 19.78 9.36
CA TYR A 284 -3.34 19.59 8.35
C TYR A 284 -3.40 18.15 7.85
N ALA A 285 -2.29 17.59 7.41
CA ALA A 285 -2.23 16.22 6.91
C ALA A 285 -2.59 15.19 8.00
N ARG A 286 -2.18 15.44 9.26
CA ARG A 286 -2.55 14.60 10.40
C ARG A 286 -4.07 14.62 10.64
N SER A 287 -4.68 15.78 10.63
CA SER A 287 -6.14 15.94 10.77
C SER A 287 -6.90 15.21 9.66
N LYS A 288 -6.42 15.30 8.41
CA LYS A 288 -7.01 14.55 7.28
C LYS A 288 -6.88 13.04 7.46
N MET A 289 -5.70 12.56 7.85
CA MET A 289 -5.47 11.15 8.16
C MET A 289 -6.43 10.64 9.25
N GLU A 290 -6.55 11.38 10.36
CA GLU A 290 -7.45 11.04 11.46
C GLU A 290 -8.91 11.02 11.01
N GLY A 291 -9.33 11.97 10.15
CA GLY A 291 -10.66 11.98 9.56
C GLY A 291 -10.95 10.73 8.71
N HIS A 292 -9.99 10.25 7.94
CA HIS A 292 -10.13 8.98 7.19
C HIS A 292 -10.19 7.76 8.12
N LEU A 293 -9.36 7.71 9.19
CA LEU A 293 -9.43 6.63 10.18
C LEU A 293 -10.78 6.60 10.89
N GLN A 294 -11.34 7.78 11.24
CA GLN A 294 -12.66 7.87 11.87
C GLN A 294 -13.76 7.35 10.93
N LYS A 295 -13.77 7.75 9.66
CA LYS A 295 -14.73 7.22 8.66
C LYS A 295 -14.63 5.70 8.51
N ALA A 296 -13.41 5.14 8.51
CA ALA A 296 -13.22 3.70 8.49
C ALA A 296 -13.83 3.03 9.74
N ALA A 297 -13.66 3.64 10.93
CA ALA A 297 -14.23 3.14 12.18
C ALA A 297 -15.77 3.22 12.16
N ASP A 298 -16.34 4.32 11.65
CA ASP A 298 -17.78 4.51 11.52
C ASP A 298 -18.41 3.43 10.62
N ILE A 299 -17.76 3.08 9.50
CA ILE A 299 -18.23 1.99 8.62
C ILE A 299 -18.24 0.66 9.38
N LEU A 300 -17.16 0.32 10.11
CA LEU A 300 -17.12 -0.92 10.88
C LEU A 300 -18.18 -0.96 11.99
N SER A 301 -18.59 0.19 12.51
CA SER A 301 -19.60 0.27 13.57
C SER A 301 -20.96 -0.30 13.15
N ASN A 302 -21.25 -0.36 11.85
CA ASN A 302 -22.47 -0.93 11.27
C ASN A 302 -22.52 -2.45 11.33
N PHE A 303 -21.40 -3.13 11.59
CA PHE A 303 -21.33 -4.57 11.66
C PHE A 303 -21.46 -5.07 13.12
N PRO A 304 -21.96 -6.30 13.33
CA PRO A 304 -22.04 -6.88 14.67
C PRO A 304 -20.67 -6.96 15.35
N LYS A 305 -20.64 -6.84 16.67
CA LYS A 305 -19.40 -7.01 17.46
C LYS A 305 -18.91 -8.46 17.32
N SER A 306 -17.65 -8.61 16.93
CA SER A 306 -16.97 -9.89 16.86
C SER A 306 -15.46 -9.70 17.12
N ALA A 307 -14.73 -10.79 17.29
CA ALA A 307 -13.28 -10.76 17.43
C ALA A 307 -12.60 -10.22 16.15
N GLU A 308 -13.15 -10.56 14.99
CA GLU A 308 -12.66 -10.13 13.67
C GLU A 308 -12.90 -8.64 13.46
N ARG A 309 -14.09 -8.13 13.82
CA ARG A 309 -14.37 -6.69 13.79
C ARG A 309 -13.40 -5.94 14.71
N THR A 310 -13.22 -6.41 15.94
CA THR A 310 -12.26 -5.80 16.89
C THR A 310 -10.84 -5.81 16.31
N ALA A 311 -10.44 -6.89 15.63
CA ALA A 311 -9.13 -6.94 14.97
C ALA A 311 -9.02 -5.92 13.81
N LEU A 312 -10.10 -5.68 13.04
CA LEU A 312 -10.12 -4.64 12.01
C LEU A 312 -10.07 -3.23 12.63
N GLU A 313 -10.73 -2.99 13.76
CA GLU A 313 -10.61 -1.74 14.55
C GLU A 313 -9.15 -1.54 15.03
N GLU A 314 -8.47 -2.59 15.43
CA GLU A 314 -7.04 -2.55 15.77
C GLU A 314 -6.13 -2.29 14.56
N VAL A 315 -6.52 -2.71 13.34
CA VAL A 315 -5.80 -2.32 12.10
C VAL A 315 -5.90 -0.81 11.89
N ILE A 316 -7.07 -0.19 12.12
CA ILE A 316 -7.25 1.26 12.07
C ILE A 316 -6.29 1.93 13.05
N ALA A 317 -6.33 1.51 14.33
CA ALA A 317 -5.48 2.06 15.39
C ALA A 317 -3.97 1.84 15.10
N TYR A 318 -3.63 0.68 14.53
CA TYR A 318 -2.26 0.37 14.10
C TYR A 318 -1.79 1.31 12.99
N THR A 319 -2.65 1.60 11.99
CA THR A 319 -2.34 2.50 10.88
C THR A 319 -2.03 3.91 11.36
N GLY A 320 -2.84 4.46 12.26
CA GLY A 320 -2.60 5.79 12.85
C GLY A 320 -1.37 5.88 13.75
N ALA A 321 -1.12 4.84 14.56
CA ALA A 321 -0.06 4.83 15.58
C ALA A 321 1.28 4.27 15.09
N ARG A 322 1.36 3.70 13.87
CA ARG A 322 2.60 3.08 13.38
C ARG A 322 3.76 4.07 13.35
N LYS A 323 4.90 3.57 13.79
CA LYS A 323 6.21 4.16 13.55
C LYS A 323 6.83 3.34 12.42
N LYS A 324 7.50 3.99 11.52
CA LYS A 324 8.03 3.39 10.27
C LYS A 324 8.68 2.03 10.47
#